data_489e9642078e34d13f7b58bb905edeca
#
_entry.id   489e9642078e34d13f7b58bb905edeca
#
_cell.length_a   1.000
_cell.length_b   1.000
_cell.length_c   1.000
_cell.angle_alpha   90.00
_cell.angle_beta   90.00
_cell.angle_gamma   90.00
#
_symmetry.space_group_name_H-M   'P 1'
#
loop_
_entity.id
_entity.type
_entity.pdbx_description
1 polymer ?
#
loop_
_entity_poly.entity_id
_entity_poly.type
_entity_poly.pdbx_seq_one_letter_code
_entity_poly.pdbx_strand_id
1 'polypeptide(L)'
;MKFKQFQFLKQEAIKKLILLDTEHSSFVPKSASEVIASDAVMLAYIGDAVYSMYIRQRVVEMSISKVQVLHTLVTEFICAKSQSKAFEQLESILTEDEQTIARRARNSNVNVPKSSSVREYRNSTAFEAVLGFLYESGQQDRLNELMQEAYSITLRGLSHG
;
A
#
# COMPACT_ATOMS: atom_id res chain seq x y z
N MET A 1 3.58 -14.95 17.39
CA MET A 1 4.14 -16.13 16.69
C MET A 1 5.37 -16.63 17.44
N LYS A 2 5.51 -17.95 17.68
CA LYS A 2 6.69 -18.51 18.36
C LYS A 2 7.90 -18.50 17.41
N PHE A 3 9.10 -18.26 17.94
CA PHE A 3 10.35 -18.16 17.16
C PHE A 3 10.59 -19.35 16.21
N LYS A 4 10.36 -20.58 16.68
CA LYS A 4 10.50 -21.79 15.85
C LYS A 4 9.54 -21.80 14.65
N GLN A 5 8.30 -21.36 14.84
CA GLN A 5 7.30 -21.25 13.77
C GLN A 5 7.70 -20.20 12.74
N PHE A 6 8.22 -19.06 13.18
CA PHE A 6 8.75 -18.03 12.28
C PHE A 6 9.91 -18.56 11.41
N GLN A 7 10.88 -19.23 12.02
CA GLN A 7 12.00 -19.81 11.28
C GLN A 7 11.56 -20.86 10.26
N PHE A 8 10.62 -21.72 10.63
CA PHE A 8 10.05 -22.69 9.71
C PHE A 8 9.38 -22.02 8.50
N LEU A 9 8.48 -21.06 8.73
CA LEU A 9 7.79 -20.35 7.66
C LEU A 9 8.76 -19.57 6.75
N LYS A 10 9.80 -18.96 7.34
CA LYS A 10 10.86 -18.29 6.59
C LYS A 10 11.60 -19.25 5.66
N GLN A 11 11.96 -20.45 6.13
CA GLN A 11 12.63 -21.45 5.32
C GLN A 11 11.75 -21.95 4.17
N GLU A 12 10.47 -22.21 4.44
CA GLU A 12 9.51 -22.59 3.40
C GLU A 12 9.33 -21.49 2.35
N ALA A 13 9.28 -20.23 2.77
CA ALA A 13 9.23 -19.09 1.84
C ALA A 13 10.47 -19.03 0.94
N ILE A 14 11.68 -19.21 1.50
CA ILE A 14 12.93 -19.23 0.73
C ILE A 14 12.91 -20.35 -0.32
N LYS A 15 12.48 -21.56 0.04
CA LYS A 15 12.35 -22.67 -0.93
C LYS A 15 11.44 -22.30 -2.11
N LYS A 16 10.27 -21.69 -1.81
CA LYS A 16 9.35 -21.23 -2.85
C LYS A 16 9.94 -20.16 -3.75
N LEU A 17 10.69 -19.20 -3.18
CA LEU A 17 11.37 -18.16 -3.96
C LEU A 17 12.42 -18.75 -4.91
N ILE A 18 13.18 -19.75 -4.46
CA ILE A 18 14.17 -20.45 -5.31
C ILE A 18 13.46 -21.15 -6.49
N LEU A 19 12.31 -21.79 -6.26
CA LEU A 19 11.54 -22.42 -7.34
C LEU A 19 11.03 -21.39 -8.35
N LEU A 20 10.50 -20.24 -7.88
CA LEU A 20 10.04 -19.16 -8.76
C LEU A 20 11.19 -18.56 -9.60
N ASP A 21 12.38 -18.42 -9.03
CA ASP A 21 13.56 -17.92 -9.73
C ASP A 21 14.00 -18.87 -10.86
N THR A 22 13.96 -20.18 -10.63
CA THR A 22 14.29 -21.18 -11.66
C THR A 22 13.33 -21.18 -12.85
N GLU A 23 12.09 -20.75 -12.65
CA GLU A 23 11.07 -20.65 -13.69
C GLU A 23 11.15 -19.34 -14.49
N HIS A 24 12.09 -18.44 -14.16
CA HIS A 24 12.20 -17.08 -14.74
C HIS A 24 10.86 -16.34 -14.80
N SER A 25 10.07 -16.49 -13.76
CA SER A 25 8.73 -15.90 -13.68
C SER A 25 8.81 -14.38 -13.64
N SER A 26 8.49 -13.73 -14.76
CA SER A 26 8.24 -12.29 -14.78
C SER A 26 6.88 -11.98 -14.15
N PHE A 27 6.76 -10.79 -13.55
CA PHE A 27 5.46 -10.33 -13.05
C PHE A 27 4.45 -10.26 -14.21
N VAL A 28 3.37 -11.00 -14.05
CA VAL A 28 2.22 -10.97 -14.97
C VAL A 28 1.01 -10.56 -14.16
N PRO A 29 0.29 -9.49 -14.55
CA PRO A 29 -0.94 -9.10 -13.88
C PRO A 29 -1.95 -10.24 -13.86
N LYS A 30 -2.59 -10.43 -12.71
CA LYS A 30 -3.67 -11.40 -12.52
C LYS A 30 -5.02 -10.80 -12.92
N SER A 31 -6.02 -11.62 -13.16
CA SER A 31 -7.38 -11.09 -13.32
C SER A 31 -7.90 -10.44 -12.03
N ALA A 32 -8.76 -9.44 -12.15
CA ALA A 32 -9.35 -8.77 -10.97
C ALA A 32 -10.04 -9.77 -10.03
N SER A 33 -10.73 -10.78 -10.57
CA SER A 33 -11.40 -11.81 -9.77
C SER A 33 -10.43 -12.68 -8.95
N GLU A 34 -9.26 -13.00 -9.49
CA GLU A 34 -8.21 -13.72 -8.76
C GLU A 34 -7.63 -12.85 -7.64
N VAL A 35 -7.38 -11.57 -7.91
CA VAL A 35 -6.83 -10.64 -6.90
C VAL A 35 -7.84 -10.34 -5.80
N ILE A 36 -9.14 -10.22 -6.12
CA ILE A 36 -10.20 -10.06 -5.10
C ILE A 36 -10.22 -11.24 -4.14
N ALA A 37 -9.92 -12.46 -4.58
CA ALA A 37 -9.87 -13.63 -3.73
C ALA A 37 -8.64 -13.66 -2.80
N SER A 38 -7.62 -12.82 -3.05
CA SER A 38 -6.39 -12.75 -2.25
C SER A 38 -6.63 -12.18 -0.85
N ASP A 39 -5.68 -12.42 0.05
CA ASP A 39 -5.68 -11.81 1.38
C ASP A 39 -5.48 -10.28 1.27
N ALA A 40 -6.43 -9.51 1.82
CA ALA A 40 -6.40 -8.06 1.74
C ALA A 40 -5.20 -7.42 2.46
N VAL A 41 -4.64 -8.07 3.49
CA VAL A 41 -3.44 -7.61 4.19
C VAL A 41 -2.19 -7.81 3.31
N MET A 42 -2.14 -8.89 2.53
CA MET A 42 -1.06 -9.09 1.56
C MET A 42 -1.14 -8.07 0.43
N LEU A 43 -2.33 -7.69 -0.01
CA LEU A 43 -2.51 -6.59 -0.96
C LEU A 43 -2.04 -5.26 -0.36
N ALA A 44 -2.36 -4.97 0.91
CA ALA A 44 -1.88 -3.78 1.60
C ALA A 44 -0.34 -3.73 1.67
N TYR A 45 0.31 -4.86 1.93
CA TYR A 45 1.78 -4.96 1.93
C TYR A 45 2.41 -4.56 0.59
N ILE A 46 1.80 -4.95 -0.54
CA ILE A 46 2.22 -4.51 -1.88
C ILE A 46 1.91 -3.03 -2.10
N GLY A 47 0.70 -2.59 -1.76
CA GLY A 47 0.25 -1.22 -1.98
C GLY A 47 1.06 -0.17 -1.22
N ASP A 48 1.51 -0.47 0.00
CA ASP A 48 2.45 0.37 0.76
C ASP A 48 3.74 0.62 -0.04
N ALA A 49 4.34 -0.43 -0.57
CA ALA A 49 5.56 -0.32 -1.38
C ALA A 49 5.33 0.49 -2.67
N VAL A 50 4.20 0.26 -3.35
CA VAL A 50 3.81 0.96 -4.59
C VAL A 50 3.63 2.45 -4.34
N TYR A 51 2.85 2.83 -3.31
CA TYR A 51 2.63 4.23 -2.97
C TYR A 51 3.91 4.92 -2.48
N SER A 52 4.70 4.22 -1.68
CA SER A 52 5.98 4.71 -1.20
C SER A 52 6.97 5.01 -2.35
N MET A 53 7.00 4.17 -3.39
CA MET A 53 7.81 4.40 -4.58
C MET A 53 7.30 5.61 -5.38
N TYR A 54 5.97 5.70 -5.59
CA TYR A 54 5.33 6.80 -6.29
C TYR A 54 5.68 8.17 -5.64
N ILE A 55 5.60 8.26 -4.31
CA ILE A 55 5.95 9.48 -3.57
C ILE A 55 7.45 9.78 -3.69
N ARG A 56 8.33 8.76 -3.55
CA ARG A 56 9.78 8.95 -3.68
C ARG A 56 10.19 9.48 -5.04
N GLN A 57 9.61 8.99 -6.12
CA GLN A 57 9.89 9.49 -7.47
C GLN A 57 9.59 10.99 -7.57
N ARG A 58 8.44 11.45 -7.07
CA ARG A 58 8.06 12.88 -7.09
C ARG A 58 8.96 13.75 -6.23
N VAL A 59 9.36 13.26 -5.07
CA VAL A 59 10.21 14.02 -4.15
C VAL A 59 11.63 14.16 -4.70
N VAL A 60 12.16 13.17 -5.40
CA VAL A 60 13.49 13.22 -6.04
C VAL A 60 13.53 14.27 -7.17
N GLU A 61 12.44 14.48 -7.89
CA GLU A 61 12.35 15.49 -8.96
C GLU A 61 12.54 16.94 -8.46
N MET A 62 12.37 17.21 -7.16
CA MET A 62 12.56 18.53 -6.56
C MET A 62 14.02 18.97 -6.45
N SER A 63 14.99 18.15 -6.88
CA SER A 63 16.42 18.46 -6.89
C SER A 63 17.01 18.86 -5.53
N ILE A 64 16.42 18.38 -4.44
CA ILE A 64 16.95 18.57 -3.08
C ILE A 64 18.02 17.52 -2.84
N SER A 65 19.25 17.95 -2.60
CA SER A 65 20.43 17.06 -2.46
C SER A 65 20.55 16.34 -1.11
N LYS A 66 19.71 16.68 -0.11
CA LYS A 66 19.80 16.09 1.23
C LYS A 66 18.78 14.97 1.40
N VAL A 67 19.21 13.73 1.32
CA VAL A 67 18.37 12.52 1.45
C VAL A 67 17.54 12.50 2.74
N GLN A 68 18.06 13.02 3.86
CA GLN A 68 17.31 13.12 5.12
C GLN A 68 16.05 13.99 4.99
N VAL A 69 16.14 15.11 4.27
CA VAL A 69 14.99 15.99 4.00
C VAL A 69 13.97 15.25 3.12
N LEU A 70 14.43 14.56 2.07
CA LEU A 70 13.58 13.77 1.19
C LEU A 70 12.85 12.68 1.97
N HIS A 71 13.56 11.97 2.87
CA HIS A 71 12.96 10.93 3.70
C HIS A 71 11.86 11.50 4.62
N THR A 72 12.11 12.65 5.26
CA THR A 72 11.10 13.32 6.09
C THR A 72 9.87 13.70 5.28
N LEU A 73 10.07 14.30 4.09
CA LEU A 73 8.95 14.62 3.19
C LEU A 73 8.15 13.40 2.77
N VAL A 74 8.81 12.31 2.37
CA VAL A 74 8.13 11.06 2.03
C VAL A 74 7.27 10.58 3.20
N THR A 75 7.78 10.64 4.43
CA THR A 75 7.06 10.19 5.64
C THR A 75 5.76 10.97 5.85
N GLU A 76 5.71 12.27 5.52
CA GLU A 76 4.48 13.07 5.61
C GLU A 76 3.34 12.53 4.72
N PHE A 77 3.68 11.88 3.60
CA PHE A 77 2.70 11.30 2.68
C PHE A 77 2.31 9.86 3.05
N ILE A 78 3.28 9.04 3.47
CA ILE A 78 3.07 7.60 3.67
C ILE A 78 2.70 7.21 5.10
N CYS A 79 2.65 8.14 6.05
CA CYS A 79 2.22 7.83 7.40
C CYS A 79 0.71 7.52 7.47
N ALA A 80 0.32 6.67 8.42
CA ALA A 80 -1.06 6.21 8.58
C ALA A 80 -2.08 7.36 8.69
N LYS A 81 -1.71 8.46 9.33
CA LYS A 81 -2.55 9.66 9.47
C LYS A 81 -2.87 10.29 8.11
N SER A 82 -1.87 10.47 7.26
CA SER A 82 -2.05 11.09 5.92
C SER A 82 -2.80 10.16 4.97
N GLN A 83 -2.44 8.89 4.95
CA GLN A 83 -3.14 7.88 4.16
C GLN A 83 -4.61 7.72 4.60
N SER A 84 -4.90 7.78 5.91
CA SER A 84 -6.28 7.76 6.42
C SER A 84 -7.10 8.94 5.93
N LYS A 85 -6.54 10.15 5.98
CA LYS A 85 -7.21 11.37 5.48
C LYS A 85 -7.47 11.31 3.97
N ALA A 86 -6.49 10.82 3.21
CA ALA A 86 -6.66 10.62 1.78
C ALA A 86 -7.75 9.59 1.49
N PHE A 87 -7.72 8.45 2.16
CA PHE A 87 -8.72 7.39 2.01
C PHE A 87 -10.15 7.86 2.30
N GLU A 88 -10.36 8.64 3.36
CA GLU A 88 -11.69 9.18 3.71
C GLU A 88 -12.28 10.06 2.60
N GLN A 89 -11.46 10.78 1.86
CA GLN A 89 -11.92 11.58 0.72
C GLN A 89 -12.10 10.76 -0.55
N LEU A 90 -11.33 9.69 -0.72
CA LEU A 90 -11.41 8.80 -1.88
C LEU A 90 -12.54 7.78 -1.78
N GLU A 91 -13.04 7.47 -0.57
CA GLU A 91 -14.00 6.37 -0.35
C GLU A 91 -15.25 6.49 -1.21
N SER A 92 -15.71 7.71 -1.52
CA SER A 92 -16.90 7.95 -2.33
C SER A 92 -16.73 7.68 -3.83
N ILE A 93 -15.50 7.60 -4.32
CA ILE A 93 -15.20 7.37 -5.74
C ILE A 93 -14.68 5.96 -6.03
N LEU A 94 -14.62 5.11 -5.02
CA LEU A 94 -14.18 3.73 -5.16
C LEU A 94 -15.23 2.88 -5.89
N THR A 95 -14.78 2.01 -6.77
CA THR A 95 -15.63 0.98 -7.41
C THR A 95 -16.08 -0.07 -6.40
N GLU A 96 -17.04 -0.93 -6.76
CA GLU A 96 -17.51 -2.02 -5.89
C GLU A 96 -16.41 -2.98 -5.50
N ASP A 97 -15.52 -3.33 -6.42
CA ASP A 97 -14.37 -4.21 -6.14
C ASP A 97 -13.39 -3.53 -5.18
N GLU A 98 -13.04 -2.27 -5.43
CA GLU A 98 -12.18 -1.46 -4.57
C GLU A 98 -12.77 -1.32 -3.15
N GLN A 99 -14.08 -1.05 -3.02
CA GLN A 99 -14.78 -1.01 -1.74
C GLN A 99 -14.78 -2.36 -1.02
N THR A 100 -14.91 -3.45 -1.75
CA THR A 100 -14.87 -4.80 -1.18
C THR A 100 -13.49 -5.10 -0.59
N ILE A 101 -12.41 -4.79 -1.32
CA ILE A 101 -11.03 -4.92 -0.83
C ILE A 101 -10.80 -4.03 0.39
N ALA A 102 -11.16 -2.75 0.31
CA ALA A 102 -11.02 -1.78 1.41
C ALA A 102 -11.71 -2.26 2.69
N ARG A 103 -12.95 -2.73 2.60
CA ARG A 103 -13.72 -3.27 3.73
C ARG A 103 -13.05 -4.48 4.35
N ARG A 104 -12.54 -5.41 3.55
CA ARG A 104 -11.85 -6.61 4.04
C ARG A 104 -10.55 -6.25 4.76
N ALA A 105 -9.76 -5.34 4.21
CA ALA A 105 -8.53 -4.85 4.82
C ALA A 105 -8.81 -4.13 6.16
N ARG A 106 -9.80 -3.24 6.19
CA ARG A 106 -10.21 -2.51 7.39
C ARG A 106 -10.67 -3.44 8.52
N ASN A 107 -11.29 -4.55 8.19
CA ASN A 107 -11.81 -5.54 9.15
C ASN A 107 -10.82 -6.64 9.51
N SER A 108 -9.61 -6.62 8.95
CA SER A 108 -8.60 -7.62 9.25
C SER A 108 -8.06 -7.48 10.68
N ASN A 109 -7.68 -8.63 11.27
CA ASN A 109 -7.06 -8.68 12.60
C ASN A 109 -5.56 -8.35 12.50
N VAL A 110 -5.23 -7.07 12.52
CA VAL A 110 -3.85 -6.58 12.53
C VAL A 110 -3.54 -5.88 13.85
N ASN A 111 -2.30 -6.02 14.32
CA ASN A 111 -1.83 -5.31 15.50
C ASN A 111 -1.61 -3.83 15.17
N VAL A 112 -2.37 -2.94 15.82
CA VAL A 112 -2.24 -1.50 15.63
C VAL A 112 -0.99 -0.98 16.35
N PRO A 113 -0.08 -0.28 15.65
CA PRO A 113 1.09 0.35 16.28
C PRO A 113 0.66 1.44 17.27
N LYS A 114 1.46 1.65 18.32
CA LYS A 114 1.20 2.71 19.33
C LYS A 114 1.24 4.13 18.75
N SER A 115 1.86 4.31 17.60
CA SER A 115 2.01 5.61 16.91
C SER A 115 0.78 6.07 16.13
N SER A 116 -0.24 5.23 16.00
CA SER A 116 -1.44 5.52 15.22
C SER A 116 -2.71 5.18 16.02
N SER A 117 -3.79 5.91 15.78
CA SER A 117 -5.10 5.48 16.26
C SER A 117 -5.57 4.25 15.49
N VAL A 118 -6.49 3.47 16.08
CA VAL A 118 -7.09 2.29 15.44
C VAL A 118 -7.75 2.66 14.10
N ARG A 119 -8.41 3.82 14.03
CA ARG A 119 -9.07 4.31 12.83
C ARG A 119 -8.05 4.65 11.74
N GLU A 120 -7.02 5.43 12.07
CA GLU A 120 -5.97 5.81 11.11
C GLU A 120 -5.28 4.57 10.54
N TYR A 121 -4.91 3.63 11.38
CA TYR A 121 -4.25 2.41 10.95
C TYR A 121 -5.14 1.54 10.04
N ARG A 122 -6.43 1.36 10.39
CA ARG A 122 -7.35 0.58 9.56
C ARG A 122 -7.66 1.24 8.23
N ASN A 123 -7.78 2.57 8.19
CA ASN A 123 -7.99 3.31 6.95
C ASN A 123 -6.74 3.29 6.06
N SER A 124 -5.54 3.43 6.63
CA SER A 124 -4.30 3.33 5.86
C SER A 124 -4.15 1.94 5.25
N THR A 125 -4.41 0.88 6.02
CA THR A 125 -4.39 -0.50 5.51
C THR A 125 -5.42 -0.71 4.39
N ALA A 126 -6.61 -0.12 4.51
CA ALA A 126 -7.61 -0.17 3.43
C ALA A 126 -7.15 0.55 2.17
N PHE A 127 -6.58 1.75 2.30
CA PHE A 127 -6.00 2.49 1.19
C PHE A 127 -4.90 1.69 0.47
N GLU A 128 -3.94 1.18 1.22
CA GLU A 128 -2.85 0.36 0.70
C GLU A 128 -3.36 -0.90 0.00
N ALA A 129 -4.38 -1.57 0.57
CA ALA A 129 -4.96 -2.78 -0.03
C ALA A 129 -5.62 -2.49 -1.38
N VAL A 130 -6.30 -1.35 -1.54
CA VAL A 130 -6.87 -0.92 -2.82
C VAL A 130 -5.76 -0.68 -3.85
N LEU A 131 -4.69 0.00 -3.48
CA LEU A 131 -3.55 0.21 -4.39
C LEU A 131 -2.89 -1.11 -4.79
N GLY A 132 -2.71 -2.03 -3.83
CA GLY A 132 -2.16 -3.36 -4.10
C GLY A 132 -3.06 -4.19 -5.03
N PHE A 133 -4.39 -4.11 -4.87
CA PHE A 133 -5.35 -4.72 -5.77
C PHE A 133 -5.20 -4.21 -7.20
N LEU A 134 -5.15 -2.90 -7.39
CA LEU A 134 -5.01 -2.29 -8.71
C LEU A 134 -3.67 -2.62 -9.36
N TYR A 135 -2.60 -2.67 -8.58
CA TYR A 135 -1.27 -3.06 -9.04
C TYR A 135 -1.24 -4.51 -9.51
N GLU A 136 -1.67 -5.46 -8.66
CA GLU A 136 -1.65 -6.90 -8.96
C GLU A 136 -2.58 -7.28 -10.12
N SER A 137 -3.68 -6.54 -10.31
CA SER A 137 -4.61 -6.74 -11.43
C SER A 137 -4.26 -5.95 -12.69
N GLY A 138 -3.14 -5.22 -12.70
CA GLY A 138 -2.66 -4.48 -13.87
C GLY A 138 -3.50 -3.25 -14.26
N GLN A 139 -4.33 -2.73 -13.35
CA GLN A 139 -5.19 -1.55 -13.57
C GLN A 139 -4.40 -0.25 -13.39
N GLN A 140 -3.35 -0.06 -14.21
CA GLN A 140 -2.35 0.98 -14.01
C GLN A 140 -2.90 2.40 -14.08
N ASP A 141 -3.83 2.69 -14.99
CA ASP A 141 -4.42 4.04 -15.12
C ASP A 141 -5.21 4.41 -13.87
N ARG A 142 -6.02 3.47 -13.37
CA ARG A 142 -6.79 3.67 -12.13
C ARG A 142 -5.89 3.77 -10.91
N LEU A 143 -4.85 2.98 -10.83
CA LEU A 143 -3.84 3.07 -9.78
C LEU A 143 -3.19 4.46 -9.75
N ASN A 144 -2.77 4.97 -10.90
CA ASN A 144 -2.19 6.30 -11.02
C ASN A 144 -3.17 7.41 -10.63
N GLU A 145 -4.44 7.29 -11.02
CA GLU A 145 -5.51 8.22 -10.64
C GLU A 145 -5.65 8.31 -9.12
N LEU A 146 -5.83 7.18 -8.43
CA LEU A 146 -5.99 7.18 -6.98
C LEU A 146 -4.74 7.67 -6.22
N MET A 147 -3.55 7.30 -6.69
CA MET A 147 -2.29 7.79 -6.09
C MET A 147 -2.12 9.30 -6.28
N GLN A 148 -2.48 9.83 -7.46
CA GLN A 148 -2.44 11.27 -7.73
C GLN A 148 -3.41 12.05 -6.85
N GLU A 149 -4.62 11.57 -6.69
CA GLU A 149 -5.62 12.20 -5.81
C GLU A 149 -5.17 12.17 -4.34
N ALA A 150 -4.67 11.04 -3.86
CA ALA A 150 -4.14 10.92 -2.50
C ALA A 150 -2.96 11.88 -2.27
N TYR A 151 -2.06 11.98 -3.24
CA TYR A 151 -0.95 12.94 -3.22
C TYR A 151 -1.46 14.38 -3.11
N SER A 152 -2.42 14.77 -3.94
CA SER A 152 -3.00 16.11 -3.98
C SER A 152 -3.72 16.48 -2.67
N ILE A 153 -4.45 15.52 -2.07
CA ILE A 153 -5.12 15.70 -0.78
C ILE A 153 -4.09 15.98 0.31
N THR A 154 -3.03 15.17 0.38
CA THR A 154 -1.98 15.34 1.40
C THR A 154 -1.22 16.64 1.20
N LEU A 155 -0.85 16.98 -0.03
CA LEU A 155 -0.13 18.20 -0.35
C LEU A 155 -0.91 19.47 0.07
N ARG A 156 -2.22 19.49 -0.20
CA ARG A 156 -3.11 20.58 0.28
C ARG A 156 -3.12 20.67 1.80
N GLY A 157 -3.12 19.54 2.48
CA GLY A 157 -3.05 19.50 3.95
C GLY A 157 -1.73 20.07 4.51
N LEU A 158 -0.62 19.83 3.84
CA LEU A 158 0.70 20.34 4.24
C LEU A 158 0.87 21.84 3.96
N SER A 159 0.22 22.39 2.92
CA SER A 159 0.33 23.80 2.55
C SER A 159 -0.47 24.76 3.46
N HIS A 160 -1.37 24.25 4.27
CA HIS A 160 -2.21 25.01 5.20
C HIS A 160 -1.83 24.85 6.68
N GLY A 161 -0.77 24.12 6.98
CA GLY A 161 -0.19 23.94 8.32
C GLY A 161 1.11 24.70 8.47
#